data_356ca0daa45b157c19d943c0bb0bc0c5
#
_entry.id   356ca0daa45b157c19d943c0bb0bc0c5
#
_cell.length_a   1.000
_cell.length_b   1.000
_cell.length_c   1.000
_cell.angle_alpha   90.00
_cell.angle_beta   90.00
_cell.angle_gamma   90.00
#
_symmetry.space_group_name_H-M   'P 1'
#
loop_
_entity.id
_entity.type
_entity.pdbx_description
1 polymer ?
#
loop_
_entity_poly.entity_id
_entity_poly.type
_entity_poly.pdbx_seq_one_letter_code
_entity_poly.pdbx_strand_id
1 'polypeptide(L)'
;MISRREFLMAAVAAGAITSGSGFGQWARLAAQQALREDDILSFKPLGNVTLVHLTDIHAQLMPVYFREPSINLGVGEVNGLPPHVTGEDFLKLYNLAPGSPEAYALTSVDFDALSQAYGRMGGVDRIATVLKSIRAEREDNTLFLDGGDTWQGSYTSLKTGGADMIEVMNALRPDAMTGHWEFTYGADKVKEMVEALPFPFLGGNIRDTEWDEAVFEAYRIYERGGVRVGVIGQAFPYTPVANPRWMMPTWSFGIREEEVQANVDAVRAEGADVVVLLSHNGFDVDRKLAGRVAGIDVILTGHTHDALPEPVKVGKTLIIASGSNGKFLSRLDLDVQDGEVKDFRYRLIPIFSDAITPDADMSALVEKVRAPYAGELARELATTETLLYRRGNFNGTFDDMICEALIEQRDAQISLSPGFRWGTSVPAGSAITVEDLHNATSMTYPAAYRSEMSGALIKEILEDVGDNLFNADPYYQQGGDMVRIGGMAYAIDPNETIGNRISDMTLLADGSPIEADKSYVVAGWASVNEGTEGPAIWDVVEDHLKERKTVSLEPNRAVRVSGL
;
A
#
# COMPACT_ATOMS: atom_id res chain seq x y z
N MET A 1 24.20 -32.93 4.16
CA MET A 1 23.36 -33.10 5.37
C MET A 1 22.39 -31.89 5.34
N ILE A 2 21.10 -32.16 5.27
CA ILE A 2 20.08 -31.12 5.35
C ILE A 2 20.18 -30.50 6.73
N SER A 3 20.26 -29.17 6.82
CA SER A 3 20.26 -28.48 8.10
C SER A 3 18.91 -28.64 8.81
N ARG A 4 18.85 -28.46 10.13
CA ARG A 4 17.59 -28.50 10.90
C ARG A 4 16.58 -27.50 10.35
N ARG A 5 17.06 -26.34 9.88
CA ARG A 5 16.25 -25.28 9.26
C ARG A 5 15.67 -25.74 7.90
N GLU A 6 16.49 -26.33 7.03
CA GLU A 6 16.04 -26.89 5.75
C GLU A 6 15.04 -28.04 5.94
N PHE A 7 15.22 -28.87 6.97
CA PHE A 7 14.24 -29.91 7.31
C PHE A 7 12.90 -29.33 7.79
N LEU A 8 12.93 -28.30 8.65
CA LEU A 8 11.72 -27.61 9.12
C LEU A 8 11.01 -26.88 7.99
N MET A 9 11.75 -26.23 7.09
CA MET A 9 11.22 -25.58 5.91
C MET A 9 10.58 -26.57 4.93
N ALA A 10 11.21 -27.73 4.73
CA ALA A 10 10.63 -28.82 3.93
C ALA A 10 9.38 -29.41 4.59
N ALA A 11 9.30 -29.42 5.92
CA ALA A 11 8.10 -29.85 6.66
C ALA A 11 6.96 -28.83 6.54
N VAL A 12 7.24 -27.53 6.52
CA VAL A 12 6.26 -26.47 6.25
C VAL A 12 5.73 -26.58 4.82
N ALA A 13 6.63 -26.73 3.82
CA ALA A 13 6.25 -26.91 2.43
C ALA A 13 5.45 -28.21 2.19
N ALA A 14 5.80 -29.32 2.86
CA ALA A 14 5.05 -30.57 2.78
C ALA A 14 3.69 -30.49 3.52
N GLY A 15 3.62 -29.73 4.63
CA GLY A 15 2.37 -29.47 5.36
C GLY A 15 1.39 -28.62 4.57
N ALA A 16 1.89 -27.70 3.74
CA ALA A 16 1.08 -26.87 2.85
C ALA A 16 0.32 -27.68 1.77
N ILE A 17 0.85 -28.85 1.41
CA ILE A 17 0.26 -29.71 0.35
C ILE A 17 -0.83 -30.66 0.90
N THR A 18 -0.96 -30.81 2.23
CA THR A 18 -1.90 -31.76 2.85
C THR A 18 -2.83 -31.05 3.83
N SER A 19 -3.99 -30.60 3.35
CA SER A 19 -5.03 -29.89 4.11
C SER A 19 -5.79 -30.80 5.08
N GLY A 20 -5.16 -31.20 6.21
CA GLY A 20 -5.81 -31.88 7.32
C GLY A 20 -5.61 -31.10 8.62
N SER A 21 -6.67 -30.90 9.41
CA SER A 21 -6.71 -30.03 10.61
C SER A 21 -5.64 -30.28 11.70
N GLY A 22 -4.93 -31.39 11.67
CA GLY A 22 -3.81 -31.66 12.57
C GLY A 22 -2.44 -31.23 12.02
N PHE A 23 -2.28 -31.15 10.72
CA PHE A 23 -1.03 -30.79 10.06
C PHE A 23 -0.73 -29.30 10.13
N GLY A 24 -1.76 -28.43 10.11
CA GLY A 24 -1.62 -26.98 10.22
C GLY A 24 -0.97 -26.53 11.53
N GLN A 25 -1.29 -27.17 12.66
CA GLN A 25 -0.63 -26.86 13.93
C GLN A 25 0.84 -27.26 13.97
N TRP A 26 1.20 -28.40 13.37
CA TRP A 26 2.60 -28.83 13.28
C TRP A 26 3.41 -27.96 12.31
N ALA A 27 2.83 -27.55 11.18
CA ALA A 27 3.45 -26.63 10.25
C ALA A 27 3.70 -25.26 10.89
N ARG A 28 2.73 -24.74 11.65
CA ARG A 28 2.87 -23.50 12.40
C ARG A 28 3.94 -23.58 13.49
N LEU A 29 3.98 -24.65 14.27
CA LEU A 29 5.03 -24.87 15.28
C LEU A 29 6.43 -25.00 14.64
N ALA A 30 6.51 -25.67 13.48
CA ALA A 30 7.78 -25.78 12.74
C ALA A 30 8.22 -24.43 12.17
N ALA A 31 7.30 -23.64 11.65
CA ALA A 31 7.53 -22.29 11.13
C ALA A 31 7.99 -21.33 12.25
N GLN A 32 7.32 -21.34 13.39
CA GLN A 32 7.70 -20.55 14.57
C GLN A 32 9.06 -20.94 15.14
N GLN A 33 9.44 -22.23 15.07
CA GLN A 33 10.78 -22.68 15.47
C GLN A 33 11.86 -22.34 14.44
N ALA A 34 11.48 -22.16 13.17
CA ALA A 34 12.39 -21.77 12.08
C ALA A 34 12.63 -20.26 12.02
N LEU A 35 11.66 -19.46 12.48
CA LEU A 35 11.67 -17.99 12.45
C LEU A 35 12.01 -17.46 13.86
N ARG A 36 13.23 -17.00 14.04
CA ARG A 36 13.68 -16.45 15.33
C ARG A 36 13.82 -14.94 15.23
N GLU A 37 13.44 -14.23 16.28
CA GLU A 37 13.61 -12.77 16.40
C GLU A 37 15.05 -12.35 16.11
N ASP A 38 16.04 -13.04 16.71
CA ASP A 38 17.45 -12.78 16.49
C ASP A 38 17.86 -12.86 15.00
N ASP A 39 17.27 -13.79 14.21
CA ASP A 39 17.54 -13.92 12.78
C ASP A 39 16.91 -12.77 11.97
N ILE A 40 15.72 -12.33 12.39
CA ILE A 40 15.01 -11.19 11.78
C ILE A 40 15.76 -9.89 12.09
N LEU A 41 16.21 -9.69 13.33
CA LEU A 41 16.90 -8.48 13.76
C LEU A 41 18.39 -8.47 13.38
N SER A 42 18.97 -9.63 13.05
CA SER A 42 20.38 -9.73 12.69
C SER A 42 20.67 -9.02 11.36
N PHE A 43 21.47 -7.97 11.43
CA PHE A 43 21.95 -7.23 10.27
C PHE A 43 23.40 -6.82 10.53
N LYS A 44 24.29 -7.09 9.58
CA LYS A 44 25.69 -6.65 9.73
C LYS A 44 25.78 -5.18 9.29
N PRO A 45 26.04 -4.23 10.21
CA PRO A 45 26.06 -2.80 9.84
C PRO A 45 27.13 -2.49 8.79
N LEU A 46 26.88 -1.43 8.03
CA LEU A 46 27.83 -0.89 7.05
C LEU A 46 27.88 0.65 7.18
N GLY A 47 29.07 1.22 6.97
CA GLY A 47 29.25 2.67 6.82
C GLY A 47 28.77 3.50 8.03
N ASN A 48 28.35 4.72 7.74
CA ASN A 48 28.13 5.76 8.74
C ASN A 48 26.72 6.38 8.73
N VAL A 49 25.85 6.03 7.78
CA VAL A 49 24.43 6.48 7.75
C VAL A 49 23.52 5.26 7.63
N THR A 50 22.44 5.26 8.39
CA THR A 50 21.37 4.26 8.29
C THR A 50 20.05 4.98 7.99
N LEU A 51 19.45 4.67 6.85
CA LEU A 51 18.09 5.08 6.51
C LEU A 51 17.12 3.95 6.85
N VAL A 52 16.09 4.27 7.63
CA VAL A 52 14.99 3.36 7.94
C VAL A 52 13.74 3.95 7.31
N HIS A 53 13.01 3.16 6.52
CA HIS A 53 11.84 3.63 5.81
C HIS A 53 10.62 2.75 6.09
N LEU A 54 9.53 3.40 6.48
CA LEU A 54 8.17 2.89 6.62
C LEU A 54 7.29 3.70 5.68
N THR A 55 6.29 3.09 5.05
CA THR A 55 5.35 3.78 4.16
C THR A 55 4.04 3.01 4.07
N ASP A 56 2.97 3.68 3.65
CA ASP A 56 1.69 3.07 3.29
C ASP A 56 1.12 2.15 4.38
N ILE A 57 1.26 2.56 5.65
CA ILE A 57 0.79 1.75 6.79
C ILE A 57 -0.75 1.73 6.86
N HIS A 58 -1.43 2.74 6.31
CA HIS A 58 -2.90 2.87 6.25
C HIS A 58 -3.59 2.65 7.59
N ALA A 59 -3.05 3.26 8.63
CA ALA A 59 -3.54 3.18 10.00
C ALA A 59 -3.71 1.74 10.53
N GLN A 60 -2.92 0.78 10.03
CA GLN A 60 -2.93 -0.60 10.50
C GLN A 60 -2.09 -0.73 11.76
N LEU A 61 -2.75 -0.59 12.93
CA LEU A 61 -2.10 -0.66 14.23
C LEU A 61 -1.78 -2.09 14.66
N MET A 62 -2.64 -3.03 14.27
CA MET A 62 -2.56 -4.45 14.63
C MET A 62 -1.93 -5.28 13.52
N PRO A 63 -1.36 -6.45 13.84
CA PRO A 63 -0.94 -7.40 12.82
C PRO A 63 -2.10 -7.87 11.95
N VAL A 64 -1.86 -7.98 10.65
CA VAL A 64 -2.85 -8.31 9.62
C VAL A 64 -2.43 -9.51 8.79
N TYR A 65 -3.38 -10.14 8.12
CA TYR A 65 -3.10 -10.93 6.92
C TYR A 65 -3.15 -10.00 5.71
N PHE A 66 -2.17 -10.10 4.84
CA PHE A 66 -2.13 -9.32 3.61
C PHE A 66 -1.45 -10.14 2.50
N ARG A 67 -2.25 -10.52 1.53
CA ARG A 67 -1.79 -11.25 0.35
C ARG A 67 -1.25 -10.28 -0.69
N GLU A 68 0.00 -10.45 -1.08
CA GLU A 68 0.60 -9.67 -2.17
C GLU A 68 -0.14 -9.92 -3.50
N PRO A 69 -0.07 -8.98 -4.46
CA PRO A 69 -0.75 -9.14 -5.74
C PRO A 69 -0.23 -10.35 -6.52
N SER A 70 -1.14 -11.06 -7.19
CA SER A 70 -0.78 -12.10 -8.15
C SER A 70 -0.56 -11.54 -9.56
N ILE A 71 -0.96 -10.29 -9.80
CA ILE A 71 -0.79 -9.56 -11.05
C ILE A 71 -0.41 -8.12 -10.70
N ASN A 72 0.70 -7.65 -11.25
CA ASN A 72 1.16 -6.27 -11.23
C ASN A 72 1.80 -5.97 -12.59
N LEU A 73 0.99 -5.50 -13.54
CA LEU A 73 1.42 -5.33 -14.92
C LEU A 73 2.20 -4.03 -15.11
N GLY A 74 3.34 -4.13 -15.75
CA GLY A 74 4.05 -3.00 -16.32
C GLY A 74 3.83 -2.92 -17.83
N VAL A 75 3.88 -1.73 -18.38
CA VAL A 75 3.75 -1.47 -19.83
C VAL A 75 5.06 -0.95 -20.42
N GLY A 76 5.26 -1.17 -21.72
CA GLY A 76 6.45 -0.70 -22.41
C GLY A 76 7.75 -1.29 -21.87
N GLU A 77 8.74 -0.44 -21.61
CA GLU A 77 10.10 -0.85 -21.21
C GLU A 77 10.18 -1.48 -19.81
N VAL A 78 9.15 -1.26 -18.95
CA VAL A 78 9.13 -1.80 -17.57
C VAL A 78 8.40 -3.13 -17.47
N ASN A 79 7.80 -3.63 -18.56
CA ASN A 79 7.15 -4.93 -18.56
C ASN A 79 8.15 -6.05 -18.18
N GLY A 80 7.78 -6.85 -17.20
CA GLY A 80 8.63 -7.94 -16.68
C GLY A 80 9.85 -7.49 -15.87
N LEU A 81 9.96 -6.20 -15.52
CA LEU A 81 10.95 -5.68 -14.59
C LEU A 81 10.30 -5.42 -13.22
N PRO A 82 11.08 -5.49 -12.11
CA PRO A 82 10.57 -5.06 -10.82
C PRO A 82 10.05 -3.60 -10.87
N PRO A 83 8.87 -3.34 -10.26
CA PRO A 83 8.06 -4.20 -9.42
C PRO A 83 7.03 -5.07 -10.17
N HIS A 84 7.03 -5.08 -11.50
CA HIS A 84 6.04 -5.75 -12.35
C HIS A 84 6.34 -7.25 -12.55
N VAL A 85 6.87 -7.90 -11.52
CA VAL A 85 7.09 -9.33 -11.47
C VAL A 85 6.41 -9.87 -10.22
N THR A 86 5.59 -10.90 -10.35
CA THR A 86 4.79 -11.45 -9.23
C THR A 86 4.88 -12.96 -9.17
N GLY A 87 4.40 -13.54 -8.07
CA GLY A 87 4.22 -14.97 -7.94
C GLY A 87 5.51 -15.78 -8.09
N GLU A 88 5.45 -16.87 -8.85
CA GLU A 88 6.60 -17.77 -9.06
C GLU A 88 7.78 -17.11 -9.79
N ASP A 89 7.51 -16.16 -10.69
CA ASP A 89 8.57 -15.45 -11.41
C ASP A 89 9.32 -14.49 -10.49
N PHE A 90 8.64 -13.90 -9.49
CA PHE A 90 9.29 -13.15 -8.41
C PHE A 90 10.21 -14.06 -7.59
N LEU A 91 9.73 -15.25 -7.20
CA LEU A 91 10.57 -16.23 -6.47
C LEU A 91 11.82 -16.61 -7.26
N LYS A 92 11.69 -16.85 -8.56
CA LYS A 92 12.82 -17.15 -9.44
C LYS A 92 13.80 -15.99 -9.54
N LEU A 93 13.28 -14.77 -9.77
CA LEU A 93 14.09 -13.57 -9.95
C LEU A 93 14.99 -13.30 -8.75
N TYR A 94 14.44 -13.41 -7.54
CA TYR A 94 15.15 -13.14 -6.29
C TYR A 94 15.73 -14.40 -5.62
N ASN A 95 15.68 -15.54 -6.31
CA ASN A 95 16.16 -16.84 -5.80
C ASN A 95 15.59 -17.18 -4.41
N LEU A 96 14.28 -16.95 -4.22
CA LEU A 96 13.58 -17.25 -2.99
C LEU A 96 13.03 -18.68 -3.03
N ALA A 97 13.19 -19.42 -1.94
CA ALA A 97 12.70 -20.79 -1.86
C ALA A 97 11.16 -20.80 -1.72
N PRO A 98 10.41 -21.57 -2.53
CA PRO A 98 8.98 -21.79 -2.33
C PRO A 98 8.71 -22.29 -0.89
N GLY A 99 7.64 -21.80 -0.27
CA GLY A 99 7.29 -22.15 1.11
C GLY A 99 8.15 -21.47 2.19
N SER A 100 9.12 -20.62 1.82
CA SER A 100 9.94 -19.87 2.78
C SER A 100 9.16 -18.70 3.41
N PRO A 101 9.62 -18.16 4.55
CA PRO A 101 9.06 -16.93 5.11
C PRO A 101 9.05 -15.77 4.12
N GLU A 102 10.12 -15.63 3.33
CA GLU A 102 10.25 -14.60 2.30
C GLU A 102 9.24 -14.81 1.16
N ALA A 103 9.00 -16.06 0.75
CA ALA A 103 7.96 -16.37 -0.25
C ALA A 103 6.56 -15.96 0.25
N TYR A 104 6.24 -16.24 1.52
CA TYR A 104 5.00 -15.81 2.14
C TYR A 104 4.88 -14.29 2.27
N ALA A 105 5.95 -13.63 2.68
CA ALA A 105 5.94 -12.20 2.90
C ALA A 105 5.82 -11.40 1.59
N LEU A 106 6.41 -11.89 0.49
CA LEU A 106 6.63 -11.12 -0.73
C LEU A 106 5.80 -11.56 -1.93
N THR A 107 5.05 -12.66 -1.82
CA THR A 107 4.26 -13.18 -2.94
C THR A 107 2.88 -13.69 -2.52
N SER A 108 2.04 -13.96 -3.52
CA SER A 108 0.74 -14.63 -3.34
C SER A 108 0.81 -16.15 -3.42
N VAL A 109 2.00 -16.74 -3.67
CA VAL A 109 2.17 -18.17 -3.87
C VAL A 109 1.86 -18.92 -2.59
N ASP A 110 0.97 -19.91 -2.67
CA ASP A 110 0.56 -20.77 -1.55
C ASP A 110 0.07 -19.99 -0.31
N PHE A 111 -0.48 -18.77 -0.50
CA PHE A 111 -0.81 -17.86 0.59
C PHE A 111 -1.68 -18.48 1.68
N ASP A 112 -2.71 -19.25 1.33
CA ASP A 112 -3.61 -19.86 2.31
C ASP A 112 -2.87 -20.78 3.27
N ALA A 113 -2.02 -21.65 2.73
CA ALA A 113 -1.23 -22.58 3.53
C ALA A 113 -0.14 -21.87 4.33
N LEU A 114 0.54 -20.89 3.71
CA LEU A 114 1.64 -20.17 4.34
C LEU A 114 1.14 -19.19 5.41
N SER A 115 -0.05 -18.60 5.25
CA SER A 115 -0.68 -17.77 6.27
C SER A 115 -1.02 -18.55 7.55
N GLN A 116 -1.41 -19.83 7.41
CA GLN A 116 -1.61 -20.73 8.55
C GLN A 116 -0.28 -21.07 9.24
N ALA A 117 0.81 -21.20 8.47
CA ALA A 117 2.12 -21.55 9.00
C ALA A 117 2.82 -20.36 9.68
N TYR A 118 2.85 -19.20 9.03
CA TYR A 118 3.62 -18.03 9.48
C TYR A 118 2.80 -16.98 10.23
N GLY A 119 1.47 -17.05 10.19
CA GLY A 119 0.59 -16.14 10.91
C GLY A 119 0.47 -14.76 10.28
N ARG A 120 0.12 -13.78 11.11
CA ARG A 120 -0.04 -12.37 10.70
C ARG A 120 1.29 -11.66 10.59
N MET A 121 1.29 -10.55 9.84
CA MET A 121 2.44 -9.68 9.70
C MET A 121 2.09 -8.24 10.11
N GLY A 122 3.11 -7.44 10.40
CA GLY A 122 2.92 -6.06 10.83
C GLY A 122 2.62 -5.92 12.32
N GLY A 123 1.96 -4.81 12.66
CA GLY A 123 1.72 -4.36 14.02
C GLY A 123 2.75 -3.32 14.44
N VAL A 124 2.25 -2.11 14.80
CA VAL A 124 3.15 -0.97 15.12
C VAL A 124 4.00 -1.22 16.36
N ASP A 125 3.55 -2.08 17.27
CA ASP A 125 4.31 -2.50 18.44
C ASP A 125 5.52 -3.40 18.09
N ARG A 126 5.41 -4.23 17.03
CA ARG A 126 6.55 -5.00 16.49
C ARG A 126 7.48 -4.11 15.67
N ILE A 127 6.94 -3.17 14.91
CA ILE A 127 7.72 -2.13 14.22
C ILE A 127 8.54 -1.34 15.24
N ALA A 128 7.95 -0.96 16.37
CA ALA A 128 8.66 -0.27 17.46
C ALA A 128 9.82 -1.09 18.01
N THR A 129 9.67 -2.41 18.18
CA THR A 129 10.74 -3.30 18.61
C THR A 129 11.90 -3.30 17.61
N VAL A 130 11.61 -3.49 16.32
CA VAL A 130 12.62 -3.49 15.25
C VAL A 130 13.34 -2.15 15.18
N LEU A 131 12.58 -1.04 15.21
CA LEU A 131 13.12 0.32 15.17
C LEU A 131 14.00 0.62 16.38
N LYS A 132 13.57 0.23 17.60
CA LYS A 132 14.39 0.37 18.82
C LYS A 132 15.68 -0.44 18.72
N SER A 133 15.64 -1.65 18.16
CA SER A 133 16.83 -2.48 17.94
C SER A 133 17.84 -1.80 16.99
N ILE A 134 17.35 -1.26 15.87
CA ILE A 134 18.20 -0.53 14.91
C ILE A 134 18.82 0.72 15.56
N ARG A 135 18.01 1.51 16.28
CA ARG A 135 18.48 2.72 16.98
C ARG A 135 19.50 2.37 18.08
N ALA A 136 19.29 1.29 18.83
CA ALA A 136 20.26 0.85 19.86
C ALA A 136 21.62 0.48 19.27
N GLU A 137 21.64 -0.09 18.05
CA GLU A 137 22.87 -0.44 17.34
C GLU A 137 23.53 0.79 16.67
N ARG A 138 22.73 1.77 16.20
CA ARG A 138 23.15 2.87 15.31
C ARG A 138 22.56 4.22 15.73
N GLU A 139 22.49 4.52 17.03
CA GLU A 139 21.72 5.66 17.58
C GLU A 139 22.00 6.98 16.87
N ASP A 140 23.27 7.37 16.72
CA ASP A 140 23.68 8.65 16.12
C ASP A 140 23.68 8.63 14.57
N ASN A 141 23.45 7.47 13.97
CA ASN A 141 23.60 7.27 12.52
C ASN A 141 22.26 7.07 11.81
N THR A 142 21.16 6.90 12.56
CA THR A 142 19.87 6.49 12.01
C THR A 142 18.99 7.71 11.70
N LEU A 143 18.40 7.70 10.48
CA LEU A 143 17.25 8.50 10.09
C LEU A 143 16.07 7.56 9.83
N PHE A 144 14.98 7.76 10.55
CA PHE A 144 13.71 7.06 10.32
C PHE A 144 12.75 7.98 9.58
N LEU A 145 12.33 7.56 8.39
CA LEU A 145 11.54 8.34 7.45
C LEU A 145 10.21 7.63 7.14
N ASP A 146 9.11 8.39 7.18
CA ASP A 146 7.76 7.93 6.87
C ASP A 146 7.34 8.42 5.48
N GLY A 147 7.11 7.48 4.57
CA GLY A 147 6.75 7.74 3.18
C GLY A 147 5.32 8.24 2.96
N GLY A 148 4.50 8.36 4.01
CA GLY A 148 3.09 8.79 3.89
C GLY A 148 2.11 7.62 3.72
N ASP A 149 0.85 7.95 3.48
CA ASP A 149 -0.28 7.02 3.57
C ASP A 149 -0.38 6.37 4.95
N THR A 150 -0.16 7.19 5.96
CA THR A 150 -0.02 6.74 7.34
C THR A 150 -1.34 6.87 8.12
N TRP A 151 -2.12 7.95 7.89
CA TRP A 151 -3.21 8.32 8.80
C TRP A 151 -4.59 7.79 8.43
N GLN A 152 -4.78 7.24 7.22
CA GLN A 152 -6.08 6.77 6.72
C GLN A 152 -6.06 5.27 6.43
N GLY A 153 -7.19 4.56 6.63
CA GLY A 153 -7.41 3.18 6.18
C GLY A 153 -7.96 2.22 7.23
N SER A 154 -8.25 2.69 8.47
CA SER A 154 -8.86 1.87 9.53
C SER A 154 -10.11 2.52 10.14
N TYR A 155 -10.90 1.71 10.85
CA TYR A 155 -12.05 2.19 11.62
C TYR A 155 -11.64 3.24 12.66
N THR A 156 -10.58 2.95 13.43
CA THR A 156 -10.13 3.82 14.51
C THR A 156 -9.72 5.18 13.95
N SER A 157 -8.93 5.19 12.90
CA SER A 157 -8.48 6.43 12.24
C SER A 157 -9.65 7.22 11.64
N LEU A 158 -10.63 6.54 11.01
CA LEU A 158 -11.84 7.21 10.52
C LEU A 158 -12.62 7.88 11.66
N LYS A 159 -12.75 7.23 12.83
CA LYS A 159 -13.49 7.77 13.99
C LYS A 159 -12.76 8.88 14.71
N THR A 160 -11.43 8.85 14.74
CA THR A 160 -10.60 9.86 15.39
C THR A 160 -10.21 11.00 14.46
N GLY A 161 -10.50 10.88 13.15
CA GLY A 161 -10.03 11.81 12.12
C GLY A 161 -8.50 11.83 12.05
N GLY A 162 -7.84 10.65 12.18
CA GLY A 162 -6.39 10.46 12.13
C GLY A 162 -5.63 10.76 13.42
N ALA A 163 -6.31 11.23 14.49
CA ALA A 163 -5.62 11.61 15.73
C ALA A 163 -4.95 10.43 16.46
N ASP A 164 -5.47 9.22 16.32
CA ASP A 164 -4.85 7.99 16.81
C ASP A 164 -3.46 7.77 16.19
N MET A 165 -3.34 8.01 14.88
CA MET A 165 -2.07 7.87 14.17
C MET A 165 -1.08 8.97 14.55
N ILE A 166 -1.52 10.18 14.85
CA ILE A 166 -0.64 11.23 15.39
C ILE A 166 -0.04 10.79 16.73
N GLU A 167 -0.82 10.21 17.65
CA GLU A 167 -0.30 9.67 18.92
C GLU A 167 0.74 8.55 18.66
N VAL A 168 0.46 7.63 17.74
CA VAL A 168 1.35 6.51 17.41
C VAL A 168 2.64 6.99 16.75
N MET A 169 2.55 7.90 15.75
CA MET A 169 3.72 8.40 15.06
C MET A 169 4.59 9.27 15.97
N ASN A 170 3.98 10.02 16.89
CA ASN A 170 4.72 10.77 17.93
C ASN A 170 5.51 9.82 18.86
N ALA A 171 5.03 8.61 19.11
CA ALA A 171 5.73 7.59 19.88
C ALA A 171 6.83 6.87 19.07
N LEU A 172 6.61 6.60 17.78
CA LEU A 172 7.61 6.01 16.86
C LEU A 172 8.74 7.01 16.53
N ARG A 173 8.43 8.32 16.49
CA ARG A 173 9.36 9.42 16.21
C ARG A 173 10.11 9.28 14.89
N PRO A 174 9.43 9.34 13.74
CA PRO A 174 10.15 9.57 12.50
C PRO A 174 10.89 10.90 12.51
N ASP A 175 11.95 11.02 11.73
CA ASP A 175 12.69 12.27 11.55
C ASP A 175 12.00 13.21 10.55
N ALA A 176 11.27 12.64 9.58
CA ALA A 176 10.39 13.36 8.65
C ALA A 176 9.31 12.43 8.10
N MET A 177 8.24 13.02 7.55
CA MET A 177 7.22 12.34 6.76
C MET A 177 6.81 13.15 5.53
N THR A 178 6.17 12.49 4.58
CA THR A 178 5.39 13.08 3.49
C THR A 178 3.96 12.54 3.49
N GLY A 179 3.14 12.74 2.44
CA GLY A 179 1.75 12.28 2.51
C GLY A 179 1.01 12.12 1.19
N HIS A 180 -0.19 11.47 1.31
CA HIS A 180 -1.16 11.26 0.25
C HIS A 180 -2.59 11.19 0.81
N TRP A 181 -3.04 10.04 1.37
CA TRP A 181 -4.38 9.92 1.95
C TRP A 181 -4.56 10.70 3.25
N GLU A 182 -3.51 11.30 3.81
CA GLU A 182 -3.60 12.32 4.86
C GLU A 182 -4.52 13.45 4.42
N PHE A 183 -4.46 13.82 3.14
CA PHE A 183 -5.24 14.92 2.57
C PHE A 183 -6.74 14.66 2.50
N THR A 184 -7.18 13.41 2.66
CA THR A 184 -8.61 13.05 2.72
C THR A 184 -9.34 13.66 3.93
N TYR A 185 -8.60 14.15 4.93
CA TYR A 185 -9.17 14.86 6.07
C TYR A 185 -9.40 16.36 5.80
N GLY A 186 -8.98 16.86 4.64
CA GLY A 186 -9.11 18.25 4.24
C GLY A 186 -7.98 19.15 4.72
N ALA A 187 -7.76 20.27 4.01
CA ALA A 187 -6.59 21.15 4.19
C ALA A 187 -6.41 21.67 5.62
N ASP A 188 -7.50 22.13 6.25
CA ASP A 188 -7.43 22.71 7.60
C ASP A 188 -7.06 21.65 8.64
N LYS A 189 -7.67 20.46 8.54
CA LYS A 189 -7.39 19.35 9.46
C LYS A 189 -5.97 18.85 9.29
N VAL A 190 -5.47 18.74 8.06
CA VAL A 190 -4.09 18.35 7.78
C VAL A 190 -3.10 19.35 8.41
N LYS A 191 -3.34 20.67 8.28
CA LYS A 191 -2.51 21.68 8.92
C LYS A 191 -2.48 21.50 10.45
N GLU A 192 -3.67 21.34 11.07
CA GLU A 192 -3.77 21.09 12.52
C GLU A 192 -2.97 19.86 12.95
N MET A 193 -3.08 18.76 12.18
CA MET A 193 -2.38 17.51 12.48
C MET A 193 -0.86 17.66 12.31
N VAL A 194 -0.41 18.33 11.25
CA VAL A 194 1.02 18.61 11.02
C VAL A 194 1.60 19.46 12.12
N GLU A 195 0.88 20.46 12.63
CA GLU A 195 1.31 21.28 13.77
C GLU A 195 1.46 20.46 15.08
N ALA A 196 0.75 19.33 15.20
CA ALA A 196 0.85 18.42 16.34
C ALA A 196 2.02 17.44 16.27
N LEU A 197 2.73 17.37 15.13
CA LEU A 197 3.90 16.50 14.96
C LEU A 197 5.17 17.16 15.51
N PRO A 198 6.03 16.42 16.24
CA PRO A 198 7.34 16.93 16.69
C PRO A 198 8.44 16.85 15.62
N PHE A 199 8.09 16.44 14.41
CA PHE A 199 8.96 16.30 13.25
C PHE A 199 8.32 16.95 12.02
N PRO A 200 9.08 17.31 10.97
CA PRO A 200 8.54 17.98 9.80
C PRO A 200 7.69 17.06 8.92
N PHE A 201 6.62 17.62 8.40
CA PHE A 201 5.94 17.14 7.22
C PHE A 201 6.57 17.84 5.99
N LEU A 202 7.16 17.06 5.09
CA LEU A 202 7.85 17.56 3.91
C LEU A 202 6.98 17.37 2.65
N GLY A 203 6.69 18.48 1.97
CA GLY A 203 5.83 18.47 0.78
C GLY A 203 6.23 19.58 -0.20
N GLY A 204 7.44 19.46 -0.78
CA GLY A 204 8.02 20.48 -1.66
C GLY A 204 7.23 20.74 -2.94
N ASN A 205 6.34 19.82 -3.30
CA ASN A 205 5.49 19.91 -4.48
C ASN A 205 4.05 20.41 -4.21
N ILE A 206 3.77 20.91 -3.00
CA ILE A 206 2.45 21.44 -2.62
C ILE A 206 2.53 22.95 -2.53
N ARG A 207 1.68 23.64 -3.32
CA ARG A 207 1.62 25.10 -3.36
C ARG A 207 0.21 25.62 -3.14
N ASP A 208 0.15 26.75 -2.45
CA ASP A 208 -1.07 27.55 -2.40
C ASP A 208 -1.37 28.16 -3.78
N THR A 209 -2.63 28.08 -4.24
CA THR A 209 -3.02 28.52 -5.59
C THR A 209 -3.22 30.04 -5.70
N GLU A 210 -3.36 30.77 -4.59
CA GLU A 210 -3.54 32.24 -4.61
C GLU A 210 -2.21 32.97 -4.68
N TRP A 211 -1.17 32.46 -3.94
CA TRP A 211 0.10 33.15 -3.76
C TRP A 211 1.27 32.41 -4.40
N ASP A 212 1.05 31.19 -4.90
CA ASP A 212 2.09 30.29 -5.40
C ASP A 212 3.25 30.06 -4.39
N GLU A 213 2.90 30.07 -3.11
CA GLU A 213 3.82 29.82 -2.01
C GLU A 213 3.80 28.35 -1.60
N ALA A 214 4.92 27.84 -1.07
CA ALA A 214 4.99 26.50 -0.53
C ALA A 214 4.08 26.35 0.69
N VAL A 215 3.27 25.29 0.73
CA VAL A 215 2.37 25.01 1.88
C VAL A 215 3.13 24.36 3.02
N PHE A 216 4.11 23.51 2.71
CA PHE A 216 4.96 22.79 3.67
C PHE A 216 6.44 23.00 3.34
N GLU A 217 7.31 22.62 4.28
CA GLU A 217 8.77 22.60 4.03
C GLU A 217 9.07 21.68 2.84
N ALA A 218 9.97 22.09 1.96
CA ALA A 218 10.38 21.28 0.82
C ALA A 218 11.41 20.23 1.21
N TYR A 219 12.33 20.57 2.12
CA TYR A 219 13.41 19.70 2.55
C TYR A 219 13.93 20.06 3.93
N ARG A 220 14.68 19.13 4.54
CA ARG A 220 15.45 19.37 5.77
C ARG A 220 16.79 18.65 5.70
N ILE A 221 17.84 19.25 6.26
CA ILE A 221 19.17 18.66 6.36
C ILE A 221 19.39 18.13 7.77
N TYR A 222 19.83 16.88 7.86
CA TYR A 222 20.15 16.18 9.10
C TYR A 222 21.62 15.83 9.14
N GLU A 223 22.23 15.86 10.32
CA GLU A 223 23.57 15.35 10.55
C GLU A 223 23.48 13.97 11.22
N ARG A 224 24.03 12.94 10.57
CA ARG A 224 24.05 11.56 11.07
C ARG A 224 25.39 10.93 10.74
N GLY A 225 26.05 10.37 11.78
CA GLY A 225 27.36 9.72 11.60
C GLY A 225 28.43 10.60 10.97
N GLY A 226 28.37 11.92 11.17
CA GLY A 226 29.27 12.90 10.57
C GLY A 226 28.98 13.20 9.10
N VAL A 227 27.82 12.78 8.58
CA VAL A 227 27.33 13.02 7.21
C VAL A 227 26.13 13.95 7.25
N ARG A 228 26.10 14.90 6.32
CA ARG A 228 24.95 15.80 6.13
C ARG A 228 24.00 15.19 5.10
N VAL A 229 22.82 14.79 5.55
CA VAL A 229 21.80 14.15 4.72
C VAL A 229 20.67 15.14 4.45
N GLY A 230 20.53 15.56 3.19
CA GLY A 230 19.40 16.37 2.73
C GLY A 230 18.21 15.48 2.39
N VAL A 231 17.09 15.61 3.11
CA VAL A 231 15.84 14.88 2.87
C VAL A 231 14.86 15.84 2.21
N ILE A 232 14.45 15.55 0.97
CA ILE A 232 13.48 16.32 0.19
C ILE A 232 12.17 15.54 0.22
N GLY A 233 11.05 16.21 0.51
CA GLY A 233 9.72 15.57 0.54
C GLY A 233 8.93 15.81 -0.72
N GLN A 234 8.31 14.75 -1.22
CA GLN A 234 7.47 14.74 -2.41
C GLN A 234 6.16 14.01 -2.10
N ALA A 235 5.10 14.79 -1.84
CA ALA A 235 3.76 14.25 -1.62
C ALA A 235 3.13 13.74 -2.92
N PHE A 236 2.09 12.92 -2.81
CA PHE A 236 1.40 12.36 -3.99
C PHE A 236 0.95 13.45 -4.97
N PRO A 237 1.44 13.41 -6.22
CA PRO A 237 1.27 14.52 -7.16
C PRO A 237 -0.15 14.66 -7.72
N TYR A 238 -0.97 13.61 -7.66
CA TYR A 238 -2.33 13.57 -8.19
C TYR A 238 -3.41 13.63 -7.11
N THR A 239 -3.08 14.10 -5.92
CA THR A 239 -4.02 14.24 -4.80
C THR A 239 -5.36 14.92 -5.17
N PRO A 240 -5.41 15.97 -6.02
CA PRO A 240 -6.67 16.60 -6.42
C PRO A 240 -7.54 15.76 -7.36
N VAL A 241 -7.02 14.67 -7.91
CA VAL A 241 -7.77 13.71 -8.73
C VAL A 241 -8.29 12.56 -7.85
N ALA A 242 -7.49 12.13 -6.87
CA ALA A 242 -7.83 11.04 -5.96
C ALA A 242 -8.83 11.45 -4.87
N ASN A 243 -8.94 12.75 -4.55
CA ASN A 243 -9.82 13.27 -3.50
C ASN A 243 -10.81 14.31 -4.05
N PRO A 244 -11.99 14.46 -3.42
CA PRO A 244 -12.91 15.54 -3.75
C PRO A 244 -12.23 16.90 -3.67
N ARG A 245 -12.36 17.71 -4.73
CA ARG A 245 -11.63 18.99 -4.84
C ARG A 245 -11.93 19.99 -3.72
N TRP A 246 -13.13 19.94 -3.16
CA TRP A 246 -13.53 20.80 -2.06
C TRP A 246 -12.77 20.54 -0.75
N MET A 247 -12.07 19.41 -0.62
CA MET A 247 -11.22 19.10 0.54
C MET A 247 -9.95 19.95 0.56
N MET A 248 -9.42 20.31 -0.62
CA MET A 248 -8.21 21.11 -0.76
C MET A 248 -8.37 22.14 -1.88
N PRO A 249 -9.30 23.12 -1.73
CA PRO A 249 -9.69 24.01 -2.82
C PRO A 249 -8.57 24.95 -3.27
N THR A 250 -7.64 25.29 -2.36
CA THR A 250 -6.57 26.27 -2.57
C THR A 250 -5.19 25.65 -2.71
N TRP A 251 -5.09 24.31 -2.79
CA TRP A 251 -3.79 23.65 -2.97
C TRP A 251 -3.65 23.07 -4.36
N SER A 252 -2.45 23.20 -4.90
CA SER A 252 -2.01 22.54 -6.14
C SER A 252 -0.90 21.55 -5.85
N PHE A 253 -0.92 20.45 -6.60
CA PHE A 253 0.02 19.34 -6.51
C PHE A 253 0.60 19.07 -7.89
N GLY A 254 1.69 18.33 -7.97
CA GLY A 254 2.31 17.91 -9.22
C GLY A 254 3.64 17.23 -8.97
N ILE A 255 4.19 16.55 -9.97
CA ILE A 255 5.54 15.96 -9.90
C ILE A 255 6.58 17.07 -9.77
N ARG A 256 6.40 18.19 -10.52
CA ARG A 256 7.24 19.39 -10.45
C ARG A 256 8.74 19.08 -10.54
N GLU A 257 9.13 18.34 -11.57
CA GLU A 257 10.50 17.87 -11.79
C GLU A 257 11.56 18.96 -11.64
N GLU A 258 11.28 20.17 -12.17
CA GLU A 258 12.20 21.31 -12.08
C GLU A 258 12.37 21.82 -10.64
N GLU A 259 11.31 21.76 -9.83
CA GLU A 259 11.38 22.12 -8.41
C GLU A 259 12.13 21.06 -7.59
N VAL A 260 11.97 19.77 -7.93
CA VAL A 260 12.78 18.70 -7.32
C VAL A 260 14.26 18.95 -7.61
N GLN A 261 14.65 19.28 -8.87
CA GLN A 261 16.03 19.60 -9.19
C GLN A 261 16.53 20.84 -8.42
N ALA A 262 15.71 21.90 -8.34
CA ALA A 262 16.07 23.10 -7.59
C ALA A 262 16.29 22.80 -6.09
N ASN A 263 15.47 21.92 -5.48
CA ASN A 263 15.64 21.48 -4.11
C ASN A 263 16.92 20.64 -3.92
N VAL A 264 17.24 19.75 -4.89
CA VAL A 264 18.49 18.99 -4.89
C VAL A 264 19.70 19.95 -4.92
N ASP A 265 19.66 20.93 -5.81
CA ASP A 265 20.74 21.93 -5.94
C ASP A 265 20.89 22.77 -4.67
N ALA A 266 19.76 23.13 -4.03
CA ALA A 266 19.75 23.89 -2.79
C ALA A 266 20.38 23.11 -1.63
N VAL A 267 19.94 21.87 -1.37
CA VAL A 267 20.52 21.06 -0.26
C VAL A 267 21.99 20.75 -0.50
N ARG A 268 22.43 20.56 -1.77
CA ARG A 268 23.86 20.40 -2.11
C ARG A 268 24.64 21.68 -1.87
N ALA A 269 24.11 22.84 -2.26
CA ALA A 269 24.74 24.15 -1.98
C ALA A 269 24.85 24.44 -0.48
N GLU A 270 23.91 23.96 0.32
CA GLU A 270 23.95 24.01 1.77
C GLU A 270 24.91 22.96 2.39
N GLY A 271 25.56 22.13 1.56
CA GLY A 271 26.58 21.18 1.99
C GLY A 271 26.06 19.80 2.36
N ALA A 272 24.96 19.35 1.78
CA ALA A 272 24.52 17.97 1.93
C ALA A 272 25.47 17.01 1.19
N ASP A 273 25.96 16.00 1.90
CA ASP A 273 26.79 14.91 1.38
C ASP A 273 25.94 13.85 0.66
N VAL A 274 24.72 13.61 1.14
CA VAL A 274 23.76 12.66 0.60
C VAL A 274 22.41 13.34 0.41
N VAL A 275 21.74 13.08 -0.72
CA VAL A 275 20.39 13.55 -1.01
C VAL A 275 19.43 12.39 -1.07
N VAL A 276 18.42 12.42 -0.22
CA VAL A 276 17.32 11.45 -0.13
C VAL A 276 16.04 12.13 -0.59
N LEU A 277 15.37 11.57 -1.58
CA LEU A 277 14.00 11.93 -1.94
C LEU A 277 13.05 11.01 -1.18
N LEU A 278 12.31 11.55 -0.21
CA LEU A 278 11.21 10.88 0.47
C LEU A 278 9.95 11.09 -0.36
N SER A 279 9.57 10.09 -1.14
CA SER A 279 8.63 10.23 -2.24
C SER A 279 7.36 9.39 -2.06
N HIS A 280 6.22 10.00 -2.36
CA HIS A 280 4.95 9.32 -2.52
C HIS A 280 4.42 9.36 -3.96
N ASN A 281 5.32 9.48 -4.95
CA ASN A 281 4.93 9.57 -6.37
C ASN A 281 4.45 8.23 -6.96
N GLY A 282 4.94 7.12 -6.43
CA GLY A 282 4.82 5.80 -7.03
C GLY A 282 6.08 5.35 -7.78
N PHE A 283 6.27 4.03 -7.87
CA PHE A 283 7.54 3.43 -8.27
C PHE A 283 8.03 3.83 -9.68
N ASP A 284 7.16 3.73 -10.70
CA ASP A 284 7.57 4.03 -12.07
C ASP A 284 7.74 5.54 -12.32
N VAL A 285 6.98 6.38 -11.62
CA VAL A 285 7.18 7.83 -11.61
C VAL A 285 8.57 8.14 -11.05
N ASP A 286 8.92 7.55 -9.92
CA ASP A 286 10.22 7.73 -9.27
C ASP A 286 11.37 7.14 -10.08
N ARG A 287 11.15 6.00 -10.77
CA ARG A 287 12.13 5.45 -11.73
C ARG A 287 12.43 6.43 -12.85
N LYS A 288 11.39 7.04 -13.43
CA LYS A 288 11.57 8.07 -14.47
C LYS A 288 12.25 9.30 -13.91
N LEU A 289 11.82 9.78 -12.73
CA LEU A 289 12.39 10.96 -12.08
C LEU A 289 13.89 10.78 -11.77
N ALA A 290 14.30 9.60 -11.28
CA ALA A 290 15.69 9.26 -11.03
C ALA A 290 16.60 9.35 -12.28
N GLY A 291 16.03 9.13 -13.47
CA GLY A 291 16.72 9.28 -14.75
C GLY A 291 16.81 10.73 -15.28
N ARG A 292 16.05 11.64 -14.69
CA ARG A 292 15.89 13.02 -15.18
C ARG A 292 16.44 14.07 -14.21
N VAL A 293 16.33 13.85 -12.92
CA VAL A 293 16.85 14.74 -11.89
C VAL A 293 18.23 14.26 -11.46
N ALA A 294 19.21 15.13 -11.58
CA ALA A 294 20.59 14.81 -11.22
C ALA A 294 20.85 15.06 -9.73
N GLY A 295 21.70 14.24 -9.11
CA GLY A 295 22.20 14.49 -7.75
C GLY A 295 21.39 13.87 -6.63
N ILE A 296 20.35 13.07 -6.91
CA ILE A 296 19.65 12.24 -5.93
C ILE A 296 20.44 10.94 -5.73
N ASP A 297 20.77 10.60 -4.48
CA ASP A 297 21.47 9.35 -4.15
C ASP A 297 20.48 8.22 -3.84
N VAL A 298 19.38 8.52 -3.12
CA VAL A 298 18.38 7.55 -2.70
C VAL A 298 16.98 8.10 -2.92
N ILE A 299 16.08 7.29 -3.46
CA ILE A 299 14.63 7.53 -3.46
C ILE A 299 13.99 6.48 -2.56
N LEU A 300 13.28 6.92 -1.54
CA LEU A 300 12.41 6.10 -0.70
C LEU A 300 10.99 6.26 -1.23
N THR A 301 10.52 5.28 -2.01
CA THR A 301 9.25 5.39 -2.75
C THR A 301 8.09 4.76 -1.99
N GLY A 302 6.91 5.39 -2.07
CA GLY A 302 5.63 4.92 -1.53
C GLY A 302 4.56 4.81 -2.62
N HIS A 303 3.28 4.79 -2.22
CA HIS A 303 2.06 4.81 -3.04
C HIS A 303 1.74 3.51 -3.78
N THR A 304 2.70 2.87 -4.45
CA THR A 304 2.42 1.66 -5.24
C THR A 304 2.40 0.37 -4.42
N HIS A 305 2.73 0.46 -3.12
CA HIS A 305 2.73 -0.66 -2.16
C HIS A 305 3.69 -1.79 -2.53
N ASP A 306 4.66 -1.53 -3.38
CA ASP A 306 5.61 -2.55 -3.83
C ASP A 306 6.60 -2.89 -2.71
N ALA A 307 6.91 -4.17 -2.58
CA ALA A 307 7.87 -4.69 -1.62
C ALA A 307 9.02 -5.37 -2.36
N LEU A 308 10.20 -4.74 -2.38
CA LEU A 308 11.35 -5.27 -3.10
C LEU A 308 12.48 -5.65 -2.15
N PRO A 309 12.99 -6.90 -2.22
CA PRO A 309 14.06 -7.37 -1.36
C PRO A 309 15.44 -6.77 -1.71
N GLU A 310 15.54 -6.10 -2.86
CA GLU A 310 16.74 -5.45 -3.36
C GLU A 310 16.42 -4.07 -3.92
N PRO A 311 17.33 -3.06 -3.78
CA PRO A 311 17.16 -1.76 -4.40
C PRO A 311 17.18 -1.86 -5.93
N VAL A 312 16.32 -1.07 -6.60
CA VAL A 312 16.43 -0.86 -8.04
C VAL A 312 17.37 0.33 -8.29
N LYS A 313 18.30 0.18 -9.24
CA LYS A 313 19.28 1.21 -9.58
C LYS A 313 18.92 1.91 -10.88
N VAL A 314 18.91 3.23 -10.84
CA VAL A 314 18.82 4.08 -12.02
C VAL A 314 20.05 4.99 -12.03
N GLY A 315 21.00 4.71 -12.90
CA GLY A 315 22.31 5.35 -12.81
C GLY A 315 22.99 5.11 -11.45
N LYS A 316 23.21 6.18 -10.67
CA LYS A 316 23.76 6.10 -9.32
C LYS A 316 22.67 6.06 -8.24
N THR A 317 21.45 6.42 -8.57
CA THR A 317 20.33 6.53 -7.62
C THR A 317 19.81 5.14 -7.22
N LEU A 318 19.62 4.92 -5.93
CA LEU A 318 18.99 3.72 -5.36
C LEU A 318 17.51 4.00 -5.12
N ILE A 319 16.61 3.15 -5.64
CA ILE A 319 15.17 3.23 -5.37
C ILE A 319 14.79 2.09 -4.43
N ILE A 320 14.17 2.45 -3.31
CA ILE A 320 13.78 1.55 -2.22
C ILE A 320 12.26 1.50 -2.12
N ALA A 321 11.68 0.31 -2.20
CA ALA A 321 10.24 0.06 -2.04
C ALA A 321 9.98 -0.81 -0.82
N SER A 322 9.25 -0.27 0.16
CA SER A 322 9.14 -0.83 1.52
C SER A 322 7.81 -1.54 1.80
N GLY A 323 7.01 -1.82 0.75
CA GLY A 323 5.70 -2.48 0.91
C GLY A 323 4.65 -1.59 1.54
N SER A 324 3.70 -2.19 2.25
CA SER A 324 2.57 -1.49 2.86
C SER A 324 2.05 -2.20 4.11
N ASN A 325 0.99 -1.63 4.72
CA ASN A 325 0.25 -2.21 5.86
C ASN A 325 1.14 -2.57 7.08
N GLY A 326 2.30 -1.94 7.20
CA GLY A 326 3.26 -2.21 8.27
C GLY A 326 3.91 -3.60 8.18
N LYS A 327 3.78 -4.32 7.06
CA LYS A 327 4.37 -5.65 6.86
C LYS A 327 5.90 -5.65 6.86
N PHE A 328 6.49 -4.52 6.50
CA PHE A 328 7.93 -4.39 6.31
C PHE A 328 8.47 -3.09 6.91
N LEU A 329 9.74 -3.13 7.23
CA LEU A 329 10.55 -1.96 7.51
C LEU A 329 11.85 -2.08 6.68
N SER A 330 12.14 -1.10 5.84
CA SER A 330 13.40 -1.07 5.10
C SER A 330 14.52 -0.52 5.95
N ARG A 331 15.71 -1.16 5.91
CA ARG A 331 16.95 -0.63 6.43
C ARG A 331 17.99 -0.56 5.30
N LEU A 332 18.50 0.64 5.07
CA LEU A 332 19.56 0.92 4.12
C LEU A 332 20.73 1.58 4.86
N ASP A 333 21.84 0.85 5.00
CA ASP A 333 23.08 1.38 5.53
C ASP A 333 23.96 1.87 4.38
N LEU A 334 24.48 3.09 4.49
CA LEU A 334 25.33 3.75 3.50
C LEU A 334 26.74 3.96 4.06
N ASP A 335 27.75 3.65 3.26
CA ASP A 335 29.15 4.05 3.49
C ASP A 335 29.43 5.32 2.68
N VAL A 336 29.45 6.44 3.37
CA VAL A 336 29.62 7.77 2.78
C VAL A 336 31.05 8.27 3.07
N GLN A 337 31.81 8.54 2.01
CA GLN A 337 33.17 9.05 2.09
C GLN A 337 33.36 10.16 1.06
N ASP A 338 33.96 11.28 1.47
CA ASP A 338 34.20 12.46 0.63
C ASP A 338 32.93 12.99 -0.08
N GLY A 339 31.78 12.96 0.62
CA GLY A 339 30.50 13.42 0.08
C GLY A 339 29.87 12.50 -0.98
N GLU A 340 30.32 11.24 -1.07
CA GLU A 340 29.76 10.24 -2.01
C GLU A 340 29.42 8.94 -1.30
N VAL A 341 28.34 8.30 -1.73
CA VAL A 341 27.99 6.92 -1.35
C VAL A 341 28.94 5.97 -2.07
N LYS A 342 29.86 5.33 -1.33
CA LYS A 342 30.84 4.39 -1.86
C LYS A 342 30.34 2.94 -1.85
N ASP A 343 29.56 2.55 -0.85
CA ASP A 343 28.97 1.23 -0.71
C ASP A 343 27.66 1.32 0.07
N PHE A 344 26.83 0.30 -0.02
CA PHE A 344 25.60 0.21 0.74
C PHE A 344 25.23 -1.23 1.10
N ARG A 345 24.42 -1.37 2.14
CA ARG A 345 23.77 -2.64 2.49
C ARG A 345 22.30 -2.40 2.75
N TYR A 346 21.46 -3.20 2.10
CA TYR A 346 20.01 -3.10 2.19
C TYR A 346 19.41 -4.38 2.76
N ARG A 347 18.31 -4.20 3.49
CA ARG A 347 17.41 -5.29 3.87
C ARG A 347 15.99 -4.76 3.99
N LEU A 348 15.06 -5.43 3.33
CA LEU A 348 13.64 -5.34 3.61
C LEU A 348 13.33 -6.31 4.75
N ILE A 349 13.01 -5.79 5.92
CA ILE A 349 12.79 -6.57 7.16
C ILE A 349 11.30 -6.92 7.25
N PRO A 350 10.91 -8.19 7.11
CA PRO A 350 9.53 -8.61 7.26
C PRO A 350 9.14 -8.64 8.74
N ILE A 351 8.01 -8.03 9.06
CA ILE A 351 7.50 -7.92 10.43
C ILE A 351 6.57 -9.11 10.72
N PHE A 352 7.14 -10.26 11.04
CA PHE A 352 6.37 -11.45 11.45
C PHE A 352 5.88 -11.31 12.87
N SER A 353 4.57 -11.16 13.05
CA SER A 353 3.97 -10.82 14.35
C SER A 353 4.19 -11.88 15.44
N ASP A 354 4.24 -13.14 15.05
CA ASP A 354 4.41 -14.27 15.99
C ASP A 354 5.91 -14.51 16.33
N ALA A 355 6.84 -13.89 15.61
CA ALA A 355 8.29 -14.06 15.78
C ALA A 355 8.95 -12.86 16.46
N ILE A 356 8.35 -11.68 16.40
CA ILE A 356 8.88 -10.44 16.97
C ILE A 356 8.11 -10.12 18.26
N THR A 357 8.85 -9.95 19.35
CA THR A 357 8.30 -9.53 20.63
C THR A 357 7.73 -8.12 20.54
N PRO A 358 6.46 -7.89 20.89
CA PRO A 358 5.88 -6.56 20.83
C PRO A 358 6.51 -5.62 21.86
N ASP A 359 6.72 -4.36 21.47
CA ASP A 359 7.15 -3.32 22.41
C ASP A 359 6.03 -2.99 23.39
N ALA A 360 6.30 -3.08 24.68
CA ALA A 360 5.27 -2.98 25.72
C ALA A 360 4.63 -1.57 25.77
N ASP A 361 5.40 -0.51 25.58
CA ASP A 361 4.90 0.86 25.64
C ASP A 361 4.00 1.14 24.43
N MET A 362 4.43 0.70 23.26
CA MET A 362 3.64 0.83 22.03
C MET A 362 2.39 -0.04 22.07
N SER A 363 2.46 -1.27 22.59
CA SER A 363 1.28 -2.12 22.79
C SER A 363 0.24 -1.44 23.68
N ALA A 364 0.69 -0.85 24.81
CA ALA A 364 -0.20 -0.11 25.70
C ALA A 364 -0.84 1.12 25.04
N LEU A 365 -0.09 1.82 24.18
CA LEU A 365 -0.63 2.94 23.40
C LEU A 365 -1.69 2.45 22.39
N VAL A 366 -1.40 1.39 21.63
CA VAL A 366 -2.34 0.78 20.69
C VAL A 366 -3.62 0.34 21.40
N GLU A 367 -3.48 -0.32 22.54
CA GLU A 367 -4.64 -0.71 23.36
C GLU A 367 -5.46 0.51 23.79
N LYS A 368 -4.80 1.58 24.28
CA LYS A 368 -5.44 2.84 24.68
C LYS A 368 -6.26 3.46 23.57
N VAL A 369 -5.69 3.62 22.36
CA VAL A 369 -6.38 4.31 21.25
C VAL A 369 -7.51 3.47 20.66
N ARG A 370 -7.43 2.13 20.76
CA ARG A 370 -8.45 1.19 20.26
C ARG A 370 -9.54 0.86 21.29
N ALA A 371 -9.28 1.03 22.60
CA ALA A 371 -10.19 0.64 23.67
C ALA A 371 -11.63 1.17 23.52
N PRO A 372 -11.87 2.45 23.10
CA PRO A 372 -13.22 2.96 22.90
C PRO A 372 -14.03 2.20 21.85
N TYR A 373 -13.36 1.51 20.93
CA TYR A 373 -13.95 0.87 19.75
C TYR A 373 -13.84 -0.66 19.79
N ALA A 374 -13.16 -1.24 20.77
CA ALA A 374 -12.81 -2.66 20.82
C ALA A 374 -14.02 -3.60 20.66
N GLY A 375 -15.14 -3.26 21.28
CA GLY A 375 -16.36 -4.06 21.17
C GLY A 375 -16.98 -4.05 19.79
N GLU A 376 -16.95 -2.90 19.10
CA GLU A 376 -17.44 -2.78 17.74
C GLU A 376 -16.51 -3.45 16.73
N LEU A 377 -15.20 -3.23 16.85
CA LEU A 377 -14.19 -3.83 15.99
C LEU A 377 -14.26 -5.37 15.99
N ALA A 378 -14.53 -5.98 17.16
CA ALA A 378 -14.60 -7.42 17.31
C ALA A 378 -15.97 -8.02 16.91
N ARG A 379 -16.95 -7.21 16.52
CA ARG A 379 -18.28 -7.68 16.13
C ARG A 379 -18.17 -8.48 14.82
N GLU A 380 -18.58 -9.75 14.88
CA GLU A 380 -18.63 -10.63 13.72
C GLU A 380 -19.86 -10.32 12.85
N LEU A 381 -19.66 -10.21 11.55
CA LEU A 381 -20.70 -9.93 10.55
C LEU A 381 -21.14 -11.20 9.82
N ALA A 382 -20.17 -12.01 9.41
CA ALA A 382 -20.35 -13.24 8.65
C ALA A 382 -19.13 -14.15 8.80
N THR A 383 -19.13 -15.28 8.12
CA THR A 383 -17.93 -16.12 7.92
C THR A 383 -17.58 -16.19 6.44
N THR A 384 -16.31 -16.40 6.10
CA THR A 384 -15.91 -16.69 4.73
C THR A 384 -15.38 -18.10 4.57
N GLU A 385 -15.82 -18.81 3.53
CA GLU A 385 -15.31 -20.14 3.15
C GLU A 385 -14.08 -20.05 2.24
N THR A 386 -13.87 -18.89 1.62
CA THR A 386 -12.76 -18.63 0.68
C THR A 386 -11.92 -17.45 1.16
N LEU A 387 -10.68 -17.33 0.67
CA LEU A 387 -9.82 -16.20 0.97
C LEU A 387 -10.43 -14.91 0.40
N LEU A 388 -10.59 -13.89 1.26
CA LEU A 388 -10.92 -12.54 0.83
C LEU A 388 -9.64 -11.70 0.78
N TYR A 389 -9.41 -11.04 -0.32
CA TYR A 389 -8.25 -10.17 -0.55
C TYR A 389 -8.60 -9.06 -1.55
N ARG A 390 -7.81 -8.01 -1.59
CA ARG A 390 -8.04 -6.85 -2.46
C ARG A 390 -6.99 -6.72 -3.56
N ARG A 391 -5.72 -6.97 -3.26
CA ARG A 391 -4.60 -6.64 -4.15
C ARG A 391 -4.52 -7.46 -5.43
N GLY A 392 -4.37 -6.75 -6.55
CA GLY A 392 -4.23 -7.23 -7.92
C GLY A 392 -4.81 -6.22 -8.90
N ASN A 393 -4.24 -6.08 -10.11
CA ASN A 393 -4.62 -5.00 -11.03
C ASN A 393 -6.11 -4.96 -11.38
N PHE A 394 -6.81 -6.09 -11.44
CA PHE A 394 -8.17 -6.13 -11.99
C PHE A 394 -9.24 -6.51 -10.98
N ASN A 395 -8.96 -7.37 -10.02
CA ASN A 395 -9.93 -7.85 -9.05
C ASN A 395 -9.29 -8.41 -7.79
N GLY A 396 -10.12 -8.54 -6.76
CA GLY A 396 -9.87 -9.27 -5.54
C GLY A 396 -11.20 -9.71 -4.95
N THR A 397 -11.25 -10.85 -4.27
CA THR A 397 -12.50 -11.43 -3.75
C THR A 397 -13.18 -10.56 -2.70
N PHE A 398 -12.44 -9.71 -1.97
CA PHE A 398 -13.06 -8.73 -1.08
C PHE A 398 -13.79 -7.63 -1.87
N ASP A 399 -13.22 -7.17 -2.97
CA ASP A 399 -13.89 -6.21 -3.86
C ASP A 399 -15.07 -6.83 -4.60
N ASP A 400 -14.96 -8.12 -4.98
CA ASP A 400 -16.08 -8.85 -5.58
C ASP A 400 -17.27 -8.91 -4.61
N MET A 401 -17.02 -9.12 -3.30
CA MET A 401 -18.05 -9.06 -2.25
C MET A 401 -18.68 -7.66 -2.14
N ILE A 402 -17.88 -6.59 -2.19
CA ILE A 402 -18.38 -5.21 -2.19
C ILE A 402 -19.25 -4.97 -3.44
N CYS A 403 -18.82 -5.45 -4.60
CA CYS A 403 -19.56 -5.32 -5.84
C CYS A 403 -20.90 -6.08 -5.81
N GLU A 404 -20.94 -7.29 -5.24
CA GLU A 404 -22.20 -8.03 -5.04
C GLU A 404 -23.14 -7.29 -4.09
N ALA A 405 -22.62 -6.77 -2.97
CA ALA A 405 -23.40 -5.98 -2.03
C ALA A 405 -24.02 -4.73 -2.68
N LEU A 406 -23.25 -4.01 -3.50
CA LEU A 406 -23.73 -2.85 -4.25
C LEU A 406 -24.86 -3.23 -5.22
N ILE A 407 -24.74 -4.34 -5.95
CA ILE A 407 -25.78 -4.79 -6.88
C ILE A 407 -27.05 -5.13 -6.12
N GLU A 408 -26.97 -5.95 -5.08
CA GLU A 408 -28.13 -6.45 -4.35
C GLU A 408 -28.80 -5.36 -3.52
N GLN A 409 -28.05 -4.61 -2.72
CA GLN A 409 -28.59 -3.63 -1.78
C GLN A 409 -28.98 -2.30 -2.45
N ARG A 410 -28.46 -2.03 -3.67
CA ARG A 410 -28.80 -0.83 -4.43
C ARG A 410 -29.67 -1.09 -5.66
N ASP A 411 -30.12 -2.33 -5.88
CA ASP A 411 -30.94 -2.73 -7.03
C ASP A 411 -30.31 -2.22 -8.35
N ALA A 412 -29.07 -2.62 -8.60
CA ALA A 412 -28.29 -2.20 -9.76
C ALA A 412 -27.97 -3.37 -10.69
N GLN A 413 -27.73 -3.06 -11.97
CA GLN A 413 -27.32 -4.02 -12.99
C GLN A 413 -25.80 -4.22 -13.01
N ILE A 414 -25.08 -3.14 -12.71
CA ILE A 414 -23.62 -3.06 -12.74
C ILE A 414 -23.17 -2.38 -11.46
N SER A 415 -22.06 -2.82 -10.90
CA SER A 415 -21.39 -2.11 -9.82
C SER A 415 -19.97 -1.72 -10.18
N LEU A 416 -19.54 -0.55 -9.66
CA LEU A 416 -18.20 0.01 -9.79
C LEU A 416 -17.66 0.30 -8.39
N SER A 417 -16.55 -0.35 -8.01
CA SER A 417 -15.87 -0.11 -6.75
C SER A 417 -14.44 0.41 -7.04
N PRO A 418 -13.96 1.45 -6.34
CA PRO A 418 -12.62 1.98 -6.59
C PRO A 418 -11.53 0.92 -6.40
N GLY A 419 -10.53 0.94 -7.26
CA GLY A 419 -9.36 0.08 -7.18
C GLY A 419 -8.35 0.55 -6.14
N PHE A 420 -8.79 0.79 -4.89
CA PHE A 420 -7.87 1.14 -3.81
C PHE A 420 -6.90 0.00 -3.51
N ARG A 421 -5.65 0.32 -3.23
CA ARG A 421 -4.61 -0.67 -2.91
C ARG A 421 -4.52 -1.01 -1.43
N TRP A 422 -5.03 -0.14 -0.55
CA TRP A 422 -5.13 -0.43 0.88
C TRP A 422 -6.25 -1.44 1.18
N GLY A 423 -6.16 -2.10 2.33
CA GLY A 423 -7.06 -3.17 2.75
C GLY A 423 -6.27 -4.35 3.30
N THR A 424 -6.96 -5.31 3.89
CA THR A 424 -6.37 -6.51 4.47
C THR A 424 -6.97 -7.77 3.85
N SER A 425 -6.39 -8.92 4.15
CA SER A 425 -6.94 -10.21 3.70
C SER A 425 -7.60 -10.93 4.86
N VAL A 426 -8.68 -11.67 4.57
CA VAL A 426 -9.38 -12.54 5.54
C VAL A 426 -9.23 -13.99 5.07
N PRO A 427 -8.49 -14.84 5.81
CA PRO A 427 -8.27 -16.23 5.42
C PRO A 427 -9.58 -17.04 5.37
N ALA A 428 -9.60 -18.06 4.52
CA ALA A 428 -10.70 -19.02 4.44
C ALA A 428 -11.02 -19.65 5.80
N GLY A 429 -12.30 -19.82 6.12
CA GLY A 429 -12.78 -20.34 7.38
C GLY A 429 -12.79 -19.35 8.55
N SER A 430 -12.46 -18.08 8.31
CA SER A 430 -12.44 -17.03 9.34
C SER A 430 -13.78 -16.29 9.43
N ALA A 431 -14.05 -15.70 10.61
CA ALA A 431 -15.07 -14.66 10.72
C ALA A 431 -14.64 -13.39 9.98
N ILE A 432 -15.59 -12.71 9.37
CA ILE A 432 -15.46 -11.35 8.84
C ILE A 432 -15.97 -10.42 9.94
N THR A 433 -15.11 -9.55 10.44
CA THR A 433 -15.44 -8.61 11.52
C THR A 433 -15.72 -7.22 10.98
N VAL A 434 -16.25 -6.33 11.83
CA VAL A 434 -16.35 -4.89 11.51
C VAL A 434 -14.99 -4.31 11.20
N GLU A 435 -13.93 -4.75 11.90
CA GLU A 435 -12.56 -4.30 11.60
C GLU A 435 -12.14 -4.69 10.17
N ASP A 436 -12.37 -5.94 9.75
CA ASP A 436 -12.03 -6.39 8.40
C ASP A 436 -12.78 -5.60 7.32
N LEU A 437 -14.08 -5.35 7.54
CA LEU A 437 -14.89 -4.52 6.65
C LEU A 437 -14.33 -3.11 6.53
N HIS A 438 -14.04 -2.48 7.67
CA HIS A 438 -13.52 -1.12 7.68
C HIS A 438 -12.08 -1.02 7.16
N ASN A 439 -11.25 -2.04 7.34
CA ASN A 439 -9.93 -2.09 6.71
C ASN A 439 -9.99 -2.06 5.18
N ALA A 440 -11.14 -2.36 4.59
CA ALA A 440 -11.36 -2.27 3.15
C ALA A 440 -12.24 -1.08 2.71
N THR A 441 -12.91 -0.40 3.64
CA THR A 441 -13.95 0.61 3.28
C THR A 441 -13.84 1.94 4.03
N SER A 442 -12.90 2.13 4.97
CA SER A 442 -12.76 3.35 5.75
C SER A 442 -12.29 4.55 4.91
N MET A 443 -13.23 5.15 4.19
CA MET A 443 -13.07 6.34 3.37
C MET A 443 -13.86 7.50 3.95
N THR A 444 -13.35 8.73 3.88
CA THR A 444 -14.00 9.93 4.41
C THR A 444 -15.19 10.41 3.55
N TYR A 445 -15.30 9.92 2.32
CA TYR A 445 -16.43 10.16 1.39
C TYR A 445 -17.05 8.81 0.96
N PRO A 446 -17.73 8.09 1.88
CA PRO A 446 -18.11 6.68 1.72
C PRO A 446 -19.43 6.47 0.97
N ALA A 447 -20.07 7.51 0.44
CA ALA A 447 -21.41 7.42 -0.12
C ALA A 447 -21.51 6.37 -1.24
N ALA A 448 -22.41 5.40 -1.07
CA ALA A 448 -22.76 4.41 -2.08
C ALA A 448 -23.89 4.95 -2.96
N TYR A 449 -23.54 5.49 -4.12
CA TYR A 449 -24.48 6.08 -5.08
C TYR A 449 -25.18 5.02 -5.92
N ARG A 450 -26.31 5.44 -6.54
CA ARG A 450 -27.02 4.71 -7.57
C ARG A 450 -27.44 5.69 -8.67
N SER A 451 -27.04 5.45 -9.89
CA SER A 451 -27.30 6.33 -11.02
C SER A 451 -27.52 5.56 -12.31
N GLU A 452 -28.09 6.23 -13.31
CA GLU A 452 -28.13 5.72 -14.67
C GLU A 452 -26.91 6.20 -15.45
N MET A 453 -26.23 5.29 -16.13
CA MET A 453 -25.06 5.59 -16.96
C MET A 453 -25.23 4.96 -18.34
N SER A 454 -24.84 5.67 -19.39
CA SER A 454 -24.76 5.08 -20.73
C SER A 454 -23.59 4.09 -20.83
N GLY A 455 -23.70 3.11 -21.73
CA GLY A 455 -22.59 2.21 -21.99
C GLY A 455 -21.33 2.93 -22.46
N ALA A 456 -21.48 4.05 -23.17
CA ALA A 456 -20.38 4.93 -23.55
C ALA A 456 -19.65 5.51 -22.33
N LEU A 457 -20.40 6.03 -21.34
CA LEU A 457 -19.83 6.57 -20.10
C LEU A 457 -19.14 5.50 -19.27
N ILE A 458 -19.72 4.29 -19.19
CA ILE A 458 -19.08 3.17 -18.48
C ILE A 458 -17.74 2.82 -19.14
N LYS A 459 -17.68 2.77 -20.49
CA LYS A 459 -16.43 2.57 -21.21
C LYS A 459 -15.43 3.69 -20.94
N GLU A 460 -15.87 4.95 -20.97
CA GLU A 460 -15.00 6.11 -20.71
C GLU A 460 -14.35 6.03 -19.31
N ILE A 461 -15.12 5.68 -18.27
CA ILE A 461 -14.60 5.48 -16.91
C ILE A 461 -13.52 4.38 -16.88
N LEU A 462 -13.78 3.24 -17.56
CA LEU A 462 -12.81 2.13 -17.60
C LEU A 462 -11.54 2.50 -18.37
N GLU A 463 -11.66 3.26 -19.46
CA GLU A 463 -10.53 3.75 -20.26
C GLU A 463 -9.69 4.77 -19.50
N ASP A 464 -10.33 5.70 -18.78
CA ASP A 464 -9.66 6.73 -17.98
C ASP A 464 -8.86 6.09 -16.83
N VAL A 465 -9.48 5.17 -16.08
CA VAL A 465 -8.77 4.42 -15.03
C VAL A 465 -7.69 3.53 -15.64
N GLY A 466 -7.93 2.92 -16.80
CA GLY A 466 -6.91 2.16 -17.52
C GLY A 466 -5.70 3.02 -17.92
N ASP A 467 -5.92 4.28 -18.26
CA ASP A 467 -4.83 5.21 -18.57
C ASP A 467 -4.03 5.61 -17.34
N ASN A 468 -4.68 5.73 -16.17
CA ASN A 468 -4.00 5.98 -14.90
C ASN A 468 -3.01 4.87 -14.49
N LEU A 469 -3.19 3.64 -14.98
CA LEU A 469 -2.31 2.50 -14.71
C LEU A 469 -1.32 2.22 -15.83
N PHE A 470 -1.80 2.33 -17.07
CA PHE A 470 -1.12 1.78 -18.26
C PHE A 470 -0.71 2.85 -19.26
N ASN A 471 -0.62 4.12 -18.85
CA ASN A 471 -0.05 5.15 -19.71
C ASN A 471 1.42 4.83 -19.99
N ALA A 472 1.83 4.92 -21.26
CA ALA A 472 3.21 4.67 -21.66
C ALA A 472 4.22 5.66 -21.02
N ASP A 473 3.77 6.86 -20.65
CA ASP A 473 4.56 7.81 -19.88
C ASP A 473 4.22 7.69 -18.38
N PRO A 474 5.17 7.23 -17.53
CA PRO A 474 4.94 7.09 -16.08
C PRO A 474 4.46 8.37 -15.39
N TYR A 475 4.78 9.56 -15.94
CA TYR A 475 4.30 10.82 -15.36
C TYR A 475 2.79 11.05 -15.53
N TYR A 476 2.07 10.20 -16.23
CA TYR A 476 0.61 10.16 -16.29
C TYR A 476 0.02 8.97 -15.55
N GLN A 477 0.85 8.10 -14.97
CA GLN A 477 0.38 6.98 -14.16
C GLN A 477 0.07 7.46 -12.74
N GLN A 478 -1.21 7.65 -12.46
CA GLN A 478 -1.69 8.07 -11.14
C GLN A 478 -1.70 6.91 -10.12
N GLY A 479 -1.47 5.68 -10.57
CA GLY A 479 -1.47 4.49 -9.74
C GLY A 479 -2.88 4.00 -9.38
N GLY A 480 -2.99 3.26 -8.28
CA GLY A 480 -4.19 2.51 -7.95
C GLY A 480 -4.25 1.18 -8.73
N ASP A 481 -5.37 0.48 -8.63
CA ASP A 481 -5.71 -0.67 -9.45
C ASP A 481 -6.93 -0.30 -10.33
N MET A 482 -7.27 -1.14 -11.33
CA MET A 482 -8.48 -0.92 -12.13
C MET A 482 -9.71 -0.86 -11.24
N VAL A 483 -10.67 -0.03 -11.63
CA VAL A 483 -11.98 -0.06 -10.99
C VAL A 483 -12.54 -1.48 -10.98
N ARG A 484 -13.00 -1.93 -9.83
CA ARG A 484 -13.59 -3.26 -9.65
C ARG A 484 -15.00 -3.25 -10.20
N ILE A 485 -15.38 -4.31 -10.87
CA ILE A 485 -16.68 -4.41 -11.54
C ILE A 485 -17.49 -5.60 -11.03
N GLY A 486 -18.79 -5.39 -10.90
CA GLY A 486 -19.78 -6.46 -10.75
C GLY A 486 -20.85 -6.34 -11.82
N GLY A 487 -21.49 -7.46 -12.16
CA GLY A 487 -22.59 -7.53 -13.12
C GLY A 487 -22.19 -7.38 -14.59
N MET A 488 -20.94 -7.12 -14.90
CA MET A 488 -20.43 -6.98 -16.26
C MET A 488 -19.08 -7.67 -16.46
N ALA A 489 -18.70 -7.88 -17.72
CA ALA A 489 -17.40 -8.37 -18.16
C ALA A 489 -16.85 -7.48 -19.28
N TYR A 490 -15.51 -7.46 -19.42
CA TYR A 490 -14.85 -6.79 -20.54
C TYR A 490 -13.50 -7.41 -20.88
N ALA A 491 -12.95 -7.06 -22.03
CA ALA A 491 -11.55 -7.31 -22.37
C ALA A 491 -10.75 -6.01 -22.28
N ILE A 492 -9.48 -6.10 -21.85
CA ILE A 492 -8.55 -4.99 -21.81
C ILE A 492 -7.23 -5.37 -22.46
N ASP A 493 -6.71 -4.49 -23.30
CA ASP A 493 -5.31 -4.50 -23.76
C ASP A 493 -4.56 -3.31 -23.14
N PRO A 494 -3.71 -3.55 -22.13
CA PRO A 494 -2.97 -2.48 -21.45
C PRO A 494 -2.01 -1.69 -22.37
N ASN A 495 -1.56 -2.30 -23.48
CA ASN A 495 -0.60 -1.67 -24.42
C ASN A 495 -1.25 -0.73 -25.41
N GLU A 496 -2.58 -0.76 -25.55
CA GLU A 496 -3.31 0.16 -26.42
C GLU A 496 -3.39 1.57 -25.82
N THR A 497 -3.71 2.53 -26.68
CA THR A 497 -3.93 3.91 -26.26
C THR A 497 -5.31 4.08 -25.62
N ILE A 498 -5.46 5.11 -24.78
CA ILE A 498 -6.75 5.47 -24.17
C ILE A 498 -7.87 5.56 -25.24
N GLY A 499 -9.02 4.98 -24.92
CA GLY A 499 -10.17 4.85 -25.83
C GLY A 499 -10.20 3.52 -26.62
N ASN A 500 -9.08 2.81 -26.70
CA ASN A 500 -8.95 1.54 -27.43
C ASN A 500 -8.58 0.35 -26.54
N ARG A 501 -8.33 0.58 -25.23
CA ARG A 501 -7.96 -0.49 -24.28
C ARG A 501 -9.12 -1.42 -23.97
N ILE A 502 -10.34 -0.87 -23.85
CA ILE A 502 -11.54 -1.61 -23.38
C ILE A 502 -12.40 -2.05 -24.55
N SER A 503 -12.70 -3.35 -24.61
CA SER A 503 -13.54 -3.98 -25.63
C SER A 503 -14.43 -5.06 -25.04
N ASP A 504 -15.33 -5.65 -25.86
CA ASP A 504 -16.17 -6.80 -25.53
C ASP A 504 -16.95 -6.65 -24.21
N MET A 505 -17.46 -5.45 -23.94
CA MET A 505 -18.24 -5.21 -22.74
C MET A 505 -19.59 -5.92 -22.81
N THR A 506 -19.91 -6.77 -21.82
CA THR A 506 -21.14 -7.57 -21.76
C THR A 506 -21.75 -7.55 -20.36
N LEU A 507 -23.09 -7.67 -20.25
CA LEU A 507 -23.76 -7.94 -18.99
C LEU A 507 -23.59 -9.41 -18.61
N LEU A 508 -23.30 -9.69 -17.35
CA LEU A 508 -23.19 -11.09 -16.86
C LEU A 508 -24.56 -11.76 -16.70
N ALA A 509 -25.63 -10.99 -16.51
CA ALA A 509 -26.97 -11.53 -16.27
C ALA A 509 -27.54 -12.33 -17.47
N ASP A 510 -27.24 -11.91 -18.70
CA ASP A 510 -27.80 -12.51 -19.91
C ASP A 510 -26.80 -12.63 -21.08
N GLY A 511 -25.55 -12.17 -20.87
CA GLY A 511 -24.51 -12.17 -21.89
C GLY A 511 -24.71 -11.14 -23.01
N SER A 512 -25.67 -10.22 -22.87
CA SER A 512 -25.91 -9.19 -23.88
C SER A 512 -24.78 -8.17 -23.93
N PRO A 513 -24.41 -7.64 -25.11
CA PRO A 513 -23.42 -6.59 -25.22
C PRO A 513 -23.90 -5.30 -24.53
N ILE A 514 -22.96 -4.57 -23.93
CA ILE A 514 -23.24 -3.22 -23.41
C ILE A 514 -23.17 -2.25 -24.58
N GLU A 515 -24.33 -1.67 -24.93
CA GLU A 515 -24.52 -0.75 -26.04
C GLU A 515 -24.23 0.68 -25.61
N ALA A 516 -23.48 1.43 -26.41
CA ALA A 516 -23.00 2.79 -26.06
C ALA A 516 -24.14 3.75 -25.67
N ASP A 517 -25.24 3.71 -26.40
CA ASP A 517 -26.37 4.65 -26.22
C ASP A 517 -27.44 4.16 -25.24
N LYS A 518 -27.31 2.92 -24.73
CA LYS A 518 -28.25 2.35 -23.78
C LYS A 518 -27.90 2.75 -22.35
N SER A 519 -28.91 3.04 -21.55
CA SER A 519 -28.76 3.35 -20.11
C SER A 519 -28.79 2.08 -19.28
N TYR A 520 -27.91 2.01 -18.28
CA TYR A 520 -27.78 0.93 -17.31
C TYR A 520 -27.82 1.51 -15.90
N VAL A 521 -28.44 0.80 -14.98
CA VAL A 521 -28.44 1.17 -13.56
C VAL A 521 -27.12 0.73 -12.96
N VAL A 522 -26.33 1.69 -12.51
CA VAL A 522 -24.99 1.49 -11.94
C VAL A 522 -24.98 1.93 -10.47
N ALA A 523 -24.46 1.09 -9.59
CA ALA A 523 -24.12 1.44 -8.23
C ALA A 523 -22.60 1.53 -8.05
N GLY A 524 -22.15 2.47 -7.23
CA GLY A 524 -20.73 2.62 -6.90
C GLY A 524 -20.56 3.36 -5.59
N TRP A 525 -19.31 3.59 -5.17
CA TRP A 525 -19.02 4.30 -3.93
C TRP A 525 -17.72 5.11 -4.03
N ALA A 526 -17.48 5.95 -3.00
CA ALA A 526 -16.31 6.82 -2.92
C ALA A 526 -16.10 7.70 -4.17
N SER A 527 -17.21 8.27 -4.67
CA SER A 527 -17.16 9.23 -5.76
C SER A 527 -16.53 10.54 -5.30
N VAL A 528 -15.61 11.06 -6.10
CA VAL A 528 -14.99 12.38 -5.90
C VAL A 528 -15.89 13.52 -6.37
N ASN A 529 -17.05 13.24 -6.98
CA ASN A 529 -18.01 14.22 -7.45
C ASN A 529 -18.75 14.87 -6.28
N GLU A 530 -18.83 16.19 -6.30
CA GLU A 530 -19.58 16.96 -5.30
C GLU A 530 -21.06 16.59 -5.30
N GLY A 531 -21.67 16.54 -4.11
CA GLY A 531 -23.07 16.22 -3.96
C GLY A 531 -23.46 14.76 -4.17
N THR A 532 -22.49 13.85 -4.23
CA THR A 532 -22.77 12.40 -4.26
C THR A 532 -23.45 11.97 -2.95
N GLU A 533 -24.66 11.41 -3.05
CA GLU A 533 -25.47 10.97 -1.91
C GLU A 533 -25.69 9.44 -1.94
N GLY A 534 -25.84 8.87 -0.76
CA GLY A 534 -26.15 7.45 -0.55
C GLY A 534 -25.81 7.00 0.87
N PRO A 535 -26.19 5.78 1.26
CA PRO A 535 -25.70 5.17 2.51
C PRO A 535 -24.18 5.01 2.46
N ALA A 536 -23.55 4.91 3.62
CA ALA A 536 -22.13 4.59 3.64
C ALA A 536 -21.88 3.16 3.12
N ILE A 537 -20.79 2.96 2.39
CA ILE A 537 -20.47 1.66 1.79
C ILE A 537 -20.39 0.54 2.83
N TRP A 538 -19.86 0.81 4.02
CA TRP A 538 -19.80 -0.19 5.08
C TRP A 538 -21.18 -0.62 5.57
N ASP A 539 -22.19 0.26 5.57
CA ASP A 539 -23.57 -0.10 5.93
C ASP A 539 -24.17 -1.02 4.85
N VAL A 540 -23.92 -0.72 3.57
CA VAL A 540 -24.38 -1.54 2.42
C VAL A 540 -23.78 -2.95 2.48
N VAL A 541 -22.48 -3.06 2.75
CA VAL A 541 -21.79 -4.35 2.84
C VAL A 541 -22.18 -5.09 4.12
N GLU A 542 -22.34 -4.41 5.24
CA GLU A 542 -22.79 -5.01 6.49
C GLU A 542 -24.19 -5.64 6.36
N ASP A 543 -25.13 -4.95 5.70
CA ASP A 543 -26.47 -5.46 5.47
C ASP A 543 -26.45 -6.70 4.55
N HIS A 544 -25.65 -6.70 3.48
CA HIS A 544 -25.42 -7.86 2.63
C HIS A 544 -24.85 -9.04 3.44
N LEU A 545 -23.86 -8.82 4.29
CA LEU A 545 -23.24 -9.86 5.11
C LEU A 545 -24.21 -10.45 6.16
N LYS A 546 -25.07 -9.62 6.76
CA LYS A 546 -26.12 -10.08 7.68
C LYS A 546 -27.13 -11.03 7.02
N GLU A 547 -27.46 -10.76 5.75
CA GLU A 547 -28.37 -11.60 4.98
C GLU A 547 -27.69 -12.92 4.57
N ARG A 548 -26.45 -12.85 4.08
CA ARG A 548 -25.69 -14.01 3.57
C ARG A 548 -25.17 -14.92 4.68
N LYS A 549 -24.70 -14.38 5.80
CA LYS A 549 -24.08 -15.07 6.94
C LYS A 549 -22.81 -15.85 6.62
N THR A 550 -22.72 -16.39 5.42
CA THR A 550 -21.52 -17.09 4.91
C THR A 550 -21.26 -16.62 3.50
N VAL A 551 -20.00 -16.27 3.24
CA VAL A 551 -19.50 -15.82 1.94
C VAL A 551 -18.61 -16.91 1.35
N SER A 552 -18.83 -17.24 0.07
CA SER A 552 -18.00 -18.19 -0.68
C SER A 552 -17.83 -17.65 -2.09
N LEU A 553 -16.68 -17.03 -2.36
CA LEU A 553 -16.40 -16.32 -3.61
C LEU A 553 -15.20 -16.95 -4.32
N GLU A 554 -15.37 -17.24 -5.58
CA GLU A 554 -14.25 -17.54 -6.48
C GLU A 554 -13.73 -16.25 -7.11
N PRO A 555 -12.43 -16.13 -7.39
CA PRO A 555 -11.88 -14.94 -8.05
C PRO A 555 -12.62 -14.63 -9.35
N ASN A 556 -13.08 -13.39 -9.48
CA ASN A 556 -13.79 -12.90 -10.65
C ASN A 556 -12.92 -13.01 -11.91
N ARG A 557 -13.44 -13.65 -12.96
CA ARG A 557 -12.80 -13.82 -14.28
C ARG A 557 -13.47 -12.99 -15.38
N ALA A 558 -14.26 -12.00 -14.98
CA ALA A 558 -14.99 -11.16 -15.91
C ALA A 558 -14.08 -10.20 -16.70
N VAL A 559 -12.87 -9.94 -16.21
CA VAL A 559 -11.87 -9.17 -16.94
C VAL A 559 -10.91 -10.12 -17.66
N ARG A 560 -10.83 -9.97 -18.98
CA ARG A 560 -9.89 -10.70 -19.84
C ARG A 560 -8.79 -9.77 -20.30
N VAL A 561 -7.54 -10.10 -19.95
CA VAL A 561 -6.37 -9.33 -20.37
C VAL A 561 -5.82 -9.90 -21.66
N SER A 562 -5.56 -9.05 -22.65
CA SER A 562 -4.95 -9.38 -23.93
C SER A 562 -3.69 -8.54 -24.16
N GLY A 563 -2.91 -8.86 -25.16
CA GLY A 563 -1.73 -8.05 -25.52
C GLY A 563 -0.49 -8.24 -24.62
N LEU A 564 -0.49 -9.24 -23.72
CA LEU A 564 0.64 -9.56 -22.82
C LEU A 564 1.62 -10.55 -23.45
#